data_76f62a962fa785f45a0ceaf29b6b6e98
#
_entry.id   76f62a962fa785f45a0ceaf29b6b6e98
#
_cell.length_a   1.000
_cell.length_b   1.000
_cell.length_c   1.000
_cell.angle_alpha   90.00
_cell.angle_beta   90.00
_cell.angle_gamma   90.00
#
_symmetry.space_group_name_H-M   'P 1'
#
loop_
_entity.id
_entity.type
_entity.pdbx_description
1 polymer ?
#
loop_
_entity_poly.entity_id
_entity_poly.type
_entity_poly.pdbx_seq_one_letter_code
_entity_poly.pdbx_strand_id
1 'polypeptide(L)'
;MSACPVHRCLLVEVCSNCQRTLNWRRKSLLHCQCGSDLRHMSTEPADDKEIELAQTLSNKLHGQDSQILNLQPLNLKQLHSLLVTLGVYANPERRIDLRNQSINSQSSARSLILTASKVLFNWPDSFHQMLDQIQKVSEKKNTARLGKRFGKFYEYLYTNYKGPEFGFLMHEFENYLENNWKHAIAARNKRLSRRLRSGHIWVPVHTMAVELNVSRKAISSLIETGEIDSSRVRTTMGREVICINRLQRELIRSLILDRVDLKMAAEMLGLQENRVCQLYEHHLLGKVIRAKENASGRWQLSRSSLEQILILGANLPEAASDGDLIGLRHLLHYVLNKPFLFPRLLMSVMKKEILPISVCKQERGLSAWQFERSHFKHWHIEQLKGSRKGAFTIPEAAKYLKIKQEVAYHLVGSGYIKCVMEEDSQLRLVTLSNLEDFKRNYVFGVELSKQLSISPKHLCELLEHNNIWPISGHGVDGGRQIIYRRDLVLQRAMKDLGEIIPVRN
;
A
#
# COMPACT_ATOMS: atom_id res chain seq x y z
N MET A 1 25.56 -35.10 -29.96
CA MET A 1 26.72 -34.85 -29.08
C MET A 1 27.51 -33.70 -29.61
N SER A 2 28.00 -32.85 -28.77
CA SER A 2 28.91 -31.72 -29.08
C SER A 2 30.32 -31.96 -28.50
N ALA A 3 30.46 -32.90 -27.59
CA ALA A 3 31.71 -33.26 -26.94
C ALA A 3 32.00 -34.75 -27.00
N CYS A 4 33.28 -35.11 -26.87
CA CYS A 4 33.74 -36.48 -26.70
C CYS A 4 33.87 -36.79 -25.21
N PRO A 5 33.13 -37.76 -24.67
CA PRO A 5 33.20 -38.10 -23.23
C PRO A 5 34.54 -38.75 -22.85
N VAL A 6 35.22 -39.43 -23.79
CA VAL A 6 36.49 -40.11 -23.58
C VAL A 6 37.65 -39.11 -23.51
N HIS A 7 37.73 -38.21 -24.50
CA HIS A 7 38.84 -37.22 -24.59
C HIS A 7 38.51 -35.89 -23.90
N ARG A 8 37.34 -35.70 -23.37
CA ARG A 8 36.86 -34.52 -22.65
C ARG A 8 37.01 -33.20 -23.45
N CYS A 9 36.91 -33.31 -24.77
CA CYS A 9 37.06 -32.20 -25.70
C CYS A 9 35.86 -32.03 -26.65
N LEU A 10 35.75 -30.84 -27.26
CA LEU A 10 34.71 -30.57 -28.24
C LEU A 10 34.94 -31.38 -29.53
N LEU A 11 33.83 -31.81 -30.13
CA LEU A 11 33.86 -32.41 -31.46
C LEU A 11 34.12 -31.32 -32.51
N VAL A 12 34.93 -31.62 -33.53
CA VAL A 12 35.33 -30.69 -34.58
C VAL A 12 34.42 -30.88 -35.80
N GLU A 13 33.86 -29.78 -36.30
CA GLU A 13 32.96 -29.75 -37.46
C GLU A 13 33.66 -29.28 -38.74
N VAL A 14 34.70 -28.48 -38.63
CA VAL A 14 35.42 -27.90 -39.77
C VAL A 14 36.92 -28.19 -39.70
N CYS A 15 37.55 -28.32 -40.85
CA CYS A 15 38.98 -28.48 -40.91
C CYS A 15 39.69 -27.16 -40.57
N SER A 16 40.65 -27.16 -39.63
CA SER A 16 41.41 -25.97 -39.23
C SER A 16 42.23 -25.35 -40.37
N ASN A 17 42.65 -26.16 -41.34
CA ASN A 17 43.47 -25.69 -42.45
C ASN A 17 42.66 -25.05 -43.60
N CYS A 18 41.58 -25.72 -44.05
CA CYS A 18 40.83 -25.25 -45.23
C CYS A 18 39.43 -24.74 -44.92
N GLN A 19 38.99 -24.73 -43.64
CA GLN A 19 37.71 -24.28 -43.16
C GLN A 19 36.47 -24.99 -43.78
N ARG A 20 36.67 -26.10 -44.50
CA ARG A 20 35.57 -26.91 -45.06
C ARG A 20 34.97 -27.79 -44.01
N THR A 21 33.64 -27.95 -44.06
CA THR A 21 32.88 -28.84 -43.17
C THR A 21 33.33 -30.28 -43.39
N LEU A 22 33.64 -30.97 -42.30
CA LEU A 22 34.00 -32.37 -42.29
C LEU A 22 32.71 -33.24 -42.44
N ASN A 23 32.65 -34.01 -43.54
CA ASN A 23 31.49 -34.90 -43.79
C ASN A 23 31.94 -36.34 -44.07
N TRP A 24 31.01 -37.27 -44.07
CA TRP A 24 31.30 -38.71 -44.29
C TRP A 24 31.63 -39.09 -45.73
N ARG A 25 31.56 -38.14 -46.69
CA ARG A 25 31.88 -38.37 -48.11
C ARG A 25 33.37 -38.22 -48.43
N ARG A 26 34.21 -37.88 -47.43
CA ARG A 26 35.65 -37.81 -47.59
C ARG A 26 36.27 -39.17 -47.81
N LYS A 27 37.35 -39.22 -48.61
CA LYS A 27 38.03 -40.48 -48.97
C LYS A 27 38.77 -41.16 -47.82
N SER A 28 39.13 -40.42 -46.78
CA SER A 28 39.82 -40.91 -45.58
C SER A 28 39.17 -40.33 -44.32
N LEU A 29 39.09 -41.15 -43.28
CA LEU A 29 38.66 -40.69 -41.95
C LEU A 29 39.73 -39.85 -41.25
N LEU A 30 40.99 -40.10 -41.57
CA LEU A 30 42.14 -39.45 -40.94
C LEU A 30 42.55 -38.13 -41.64
N HIS A 31 42.17 -37.92 -42.90
CA HIS A 31 42.58 -36.77 -43.68
C HIS A 31 41.37 -35.99 -44.18
N CYS A 32 41.51 -34.68 -44.17
CA CYS A 32 40.59 -33.79 -44.84
C CYS A 32 40.77 -33.87 -46.37
N GLN A 33 39.80 -33.44 -47.17
CA GLN A 33 39.93 -33.37 -48.63
C GLN A 33 41.08 -32.45 -49.09
N CYS A 34 41.56 -31.54 -48.26
CA CYS A 34 42.72 -30.72 -48.53
C CYS A 34 44.06 -31.39 -48.19
N GLY A 35 44.06 -32.65 -47.73
CA GLY A 35 45.25 -33.41 -47.34
C GLY A 35 45.70 -33.24 -45.89
N SER A 36 45.09 -32.29 -45.12
CA SER A 36 45.46 -32.06 -43.73
C SER A 36 45.10 -33.25 -42.87
N ASP A 37 46.00 -33.69 -41.97
CA ASP A 37 45.77 -34.78 -41.02
C ASP A 37 44.92 -34.27 -39.86
N LEU A 38 43.74 -34.90 -39.66
CA LEU A 38 42.78 -34.52 -38.68
C LEU A 38 43.15 -34.91 -37.24
N ARG A 39 44.15 -35.79 -37.06
CA ARG A 39 44.63 -36.23 -35.74
C ARG A 39 45.44 -35.13 -35.03
N HIS A 40 46.01 -34.22 -35.81
CA HIS A 40 46.79 -33.09 -35.31
C HIS A 40 46.00 -31.77 -35.19
N MET A 41 44.69 -31.84 -35.29
CA MET A 41 43.83 -30.66 -35.11
C MET A 41 43.75 -30.23 -33.63
N SER A 42 43.88 -28.96 -33.39
CA SER A 42 43.59 -28.40 -32.02
C SER A 42 42.13 -28.61 -31.66
N THR A 43 41.90 -29.05 -30.46
CA THR A 43 40.57 -29.21 -29.91
C THR A 43 40.44 -28.35 -28.64
N GLU A 44 39.25 -27.82 -28.40
CA GLU A 44 38.94 -27.09 -27.16
C GLU A 44 38.45 -28.03 -26.08
N PRO A 45 38.74 -27.80 -24.81
CA PRO A 45 38.17 -28.55 -23.69
C PRO A 45 36.64 -28.34 -23.66
N ALA A 46 35.90 -29.38 -23.33
CA ALA A 46 34.47 -29.32 -23.16
C ALA A 46 34.09 -29.01 -21.68
N ASP A 47 32.94 -28.42 -21.46
CA ASP A 47 32.35 -28.21 -20.11
C ASP A 47 32.03 -29.54 -19.48
N ASP A 48 32.23 -29.68 -18.15
CA ASP A 48 31.99 -30.92 -17.41
C ASP A 48 30.55 -31.43 -17.55
N LYS A 49 29.55 -30.54 -17.53
CA LYS A 49 28.14 -30.91 -17.74
C LYS A 49 27.86 -31.38 -19.18
N GLU A 50 28.57 -30.79 -20.14
CA GLU A 50 28.50 -31.19 -21.54
C GLU A 50 29.14 -32.58 -21.74
N ILE A 51 30.21 -32.89 -21.03
CA ILE A 51 30.85 -34.21 -21.01
C ILE A 51 29.95 -35.28 -20.40
N GLU A 52 29.37 -34.98 -19.22
CA GLU A 52 28.44 -35.87 -18.53
C GLU A 52 27.21 -36.21 -19.36
N LEU A 53 26.66 -35.21 -20.06
CA LEU A 53 25.55 -35.43 -20.99
C LEU A 53 25.98 -36.21 -22.22
N ALA A 54 27.17 -35.95 -22.75
CA ALA A 54 27.76 -36.74 -23.86
C ALA A 54 27.99 -38.21 -23.45
N GLN A 55 28.42 -38.45 -22.20
CA GLN A 55 28.56 -39.79 -21.64
C GLN A 55 27.18 -40.49 -21.55
N THR A 56 26.17 -39.77 -21.06
CA THR A 56 24.79 -40.27 -21.00
C THR A 56 24.26 -40.67 -22.36
N LEU A 57 24.47 -39.84 -23.38
CA LEU A 57 24.11 -40.16 -24.78
C LEU A 57 24.86 -41.32 -25.31
N SER A 58 26.20 -41.43 -25.05
CA SER A 58 27.04 -42.56 -25.43
C SER A 58 26.57 -43.87 -24.80
N ASN A 59 26.27 -43.86 -23.48
CA ASN A 59 25.77 -45.02 -22.78
C ASN A 59 24.46 -45.51 -23.42
N LYS A 60 23.52 -44.61 -23.70
CA LYS A 60 22.26 -44.96 -24.38
C LYS A 60 22.46 -45.53 -25.80
N LEU A 61 23.47 -45.05 -26.54
CA LEU A 61 23.84 -45.64 -27.84
C LEU A 61 24.32 -47.09 -27.74
N HIS A 62 25.01 -47.42 -26.64
CA HIS A 62 25.52 -48.77 -26.36
C HIS A 62 24.56 -49.63 -25.55
N GLY A 63 23.31 -49.22 -25.35
CA GLY A 63 22.31 -49.96 -24.57
C GLY A 63 22.56 -49.99 -23.07
N GLN A 64 23.41 -49.09 -22.56
CA GLN A 64 23.70 -48.96 -21.13
C GLN A 64 22.77 -47.95 -20.47
N ASP A 65 22.56 -48.10 -19.18
CA ASP A 65 21.72 -47.20 -18.41
C ASP A 65 22.38 -45.81 -18.16
N SER A 66 21.53 -44.80 -18.05
CA SER A 66 21.96 -43.46 -17.67
C SER A 66 22.28 -43.43 -16.17
N GLN A 67 23.33 -42.68 -15.79
CA GLN A 67 23.64 -42.39 -14.41
C GLN A 67 22.66 -41.34 -13.81
N ILE A 68 22.00 -40.58 -14.66
CA ILE A 68 21.00 -39.57 -14.22
C ILE A 68 19.66 -40.30 -14.08
N LEU A 69 19.17 -40.40 -12.85
CA LEU A 69 18.00 -41.20 -12.46
C LEU A 69 16.75 -40.90 -13.32
N ASN A 70 16.44 -39.61 -13.50
CA ASN A 70 15.26 -39.20 -14.27
C ASN A 70 15.38 -39.46 -15.78
N LEU A 71 16.56 -39.75 -16.30
CA LEU A 71 16.81 -40.03 -17.73
C LEU A 71 16.93 -41.55 -18.02
N GLN A 72 16.97 -42.40 -16.99
CA GLN A 72 17.06 -43.86 -17.16
C GLN A 72 15.98 -44.46 -18.06
N PRO A 73 14.70 -44.10 -17.89
CA PRO A 73 13.63 -44.74 -18.68
C PRO A 73 13.55 -44.24 -20.13
N LEU A 74 14.28 -43.16 -20.49
CA LEU A 74 14.23 -42.59 -21.82
C LEU A 74 15.10 -43.33 -22.80
N ASN A 75 14.57 -43.64 -23.99
CA ASN A 75 15.40 -44.08 -25.11
C ASN A 75 16.14 -42.87 -25.75
N LEU A 76 17.10 -43.17 -26.65
CA LEU A 76 17.93 -42.13 -27.27
C LEU A 76 17.11 -41.05 -28.01
N LYS A 77 16.07 -41.44 -28.74
CA LYS A 77 15.20 -40.52 -29.48
C LYS A 77 14.41 -39.61 -28.53
N GLN A 78 13.89 -40.19 -27.43
CA GLN A 78 13.17 -39.44 -26.39
C GLN A 78 14.08 -38.46 -25.65
N LEU A 79 15.30 -38.92 -25.28
CA LEU A 79 16.31 -38.10 -24.64
C LEU A 79 16.72 -36.90 -25.56
N HIS A 80 17.01 -37.21 -26.85
CA HIS A 80 17.33 -36.16 -27.83
C HIS A 80 16.19 -35.14 -27.96
N SER A 81 14.94 -35.57 -28.08
CA SER A 81 13.78 -34.68 -28.16
C SER A 81 13.63 -33.82 -26.92
N LEU A 82 13.84 -34.38 -25.72
CA LEU A 82 13.79 -33.65 -24.45
C LEU A 82 14.90 -32.57 -24.39
N LEU A 83 16.15 -32.91 -24.73
CA LEU A 83 17.28 -31.99 -24.73
C LEU A 83 17.06 -30.80 -25.66
N VAL A 84 16.58 -31.07 -26.88
CA VAL A 84 16.25 -29.99 -27.82
C VAL A 84 15.15 -29.09 -27.26
N THR A 85 14.09 -29.64 -26.68
CA THR A 85 13.00 -28.88 -26.12
C THR A 85 13.45 -28.03 -24.93
N LEU A 86 14.17 -28.61 -23.96
CA LEU A 86 14.67 -27.87 -22.82
C LEU A 86 15.67 -26.78 -23.24
N GLY A 87 16.59 -27.11 -24.16
CA GLY A 87 17.57 -26.15 -24.67
C GLY A 87 16.94 -24.94 -25.36
N VAL A 88 15.83 -25.14 -26.07
CA VAL A 88 15.09 -24.06 -26.75
C VAL A 88 14.34 -23.18 -25.74
N TYR A 89 13.63 -23.81 -24.79
CA TYR A 89 12.76 -23.05 -23.86
C TYR A 89 13.51 -22.43 -22.68
N ALA A 90 14.66 -22.97 -22.32
CA ALA A 90 15.52 -22.38 -21.30
C ALA A 90 16.35 -21.17 -21.79
N ASN A 91 16.35 -20.87 -23.10
CA ASN A 91 16.95 -19.68 -23.66
C ASN A 91 15.87 -18.74 -24.24
N PRO A 92 15.35 -17.78 -23.45
CA PRO A 92 14.20 -16.94 -23.85
C PRO A 92 14.53 -15.98 -25.02
N GLU A 93 15.79 -15.66 -25.22
CA GLU A 93 16.23 -14.75 -26.31
C GLU A 93 16.22 -15.41 -27.68
N ARG A 94 16.34 -16.73 -27.72
CA ARG A 94 16.24 -17.52 -28.95
C ARG A 94 14.80 -17.93 -29.19
N ARG A 95 14.06 -17.17 -29.97
CA ARG A 95 12.78 -17.59 -30.58
C ARG A 95 13.02 -18.63 -31.67
N ILE A 96 13.42 -19.82 -31.26
CA ILE A 96 13.68 -20.92 -32.18
C ILE A 96 12.36 -21.63 -32.46
N ASP A 97 11.90 -21.63 -33.72
CA ASP A 97 10.78 -22.45 -34.14
C ASP A 97 11.25 -23.91 -34.29
N LEU A 98 10.88 -24.76 -33.30
CA LEU A 98 11.21 -26.19 -33.28
C LEU A 98 10.74 -26.96 -34.53
N ARG A 99 9.82 -26.41 -35.31
CA ARG A 99 9.30 -27.07 -36.51
C ARG A 99 10.26 -26.89 -37.74
N ASN A 100 11.04 -25.83 -37.77
CA ASN A 100 11.81 -25.42 -38.96
C ASN A 100 13.32 -25.44 -38.75
N GLN A 101 13.83 -25.85 -37.59
CA GLN A 101 15.27 -25.87 -37.36
C GLN A 101 15.85 -27.25 -37.55
N SER A 102 16.50 -27.45 -38.68
CA SER A 102 17.62 -28.37 -38.75
C SER A 102 18.73 -27.79 -37.85
N ILE A 103 19.13 -28.55 -36.82
CA ILE A 103 20.33 -28.26 -36.03
C ILE A 103 21.52 -28.57 -36.96
N ASN A 104 21.82 -27.63 -37.88
CA ASN A 104 22.74 -27.86 -38.97
C ASN A 104 24.16 -27.46 -38.63
N SER A 105 24.39 -26.80 -37.49
CA SER A 105 25.74 -26.44 -37.06
C SER A 105 26.03 -26.99 -35.65
N GLN A 106 27.26 -27.36 -35.40
CA GLN A 106 27.72 -27.84 -34.10
C GLN A 106 27.61 -26.75 -33.04
N SER A 107 27.84 -25.49 -33.39
CA SER A 107 27.68 -24.36 -32.47
C SER A 107 26.24 -24.21 -31.95
N SER A 108 25.25 -24.38 -32.85
CA SER A 108 23.84 -24.37 -32.47
C SER A 108 23.48 -25.58 -31.62
N ALA A 109 23.94 -26.77 -31.96
CA ALA A 109 23.75 -27.99 -31.17
C ALA A 109 24.40 -27.86 -29.80
N ARG A 110 25.62 -27.35 -29.71
CA ARG A 110 26.32 -27.09 -28.44
C ARG A 110 25.55 -26.14 -27.51
N SER A 111 25.10 -25.01 -28.03
CA SER A 111 24.33 -24.05 -27.28
C SER A 111 23.05 -24.65 -26.66
N LEU A 112 22.33 -25.48 -27.44
CA LEU A 112 21.13 -26.17 -26.95
C LEU A 112 21.47 -27.21 -25.86
N ILE A 113 22.53 -27.99 -26.06
CA ILE A 113 23.00 -29.00 -25.11
C ILE A 113 23.45 -28.35 -23.80
N LEU A 114 24.27 -27.31 -23.85
CA LEU A 114 24.71 -26.57 -22.65
C LEU A 114 23.53 -25.96 -21.86
N THR A 115 22.55 -25.45 -22.57
CA THR A 115 21.36 -24.88 -21.93
C THR A 115 20.49 -25.98 -21.31
N ALA A 116 20.27 -27.08 -22.02
CA ALA A 116 19.53 -28.23 -21.52
C ALA A 116 20.22 -28.91 -20.33
N SER A 117 21.57 -29.06 -20.39
CA SER A 117 22.34 -29.64 -19.28
C SER A 117 22.19 -28.84 -17.99
N LYS A 118 22.21 -27.50 -18.07
CA LYS A 118 21.97 -26.64 -16.89
C LYS A 118 20.61 -26.92 -16.24
N VAL A 119 19.58 -27.18 -17.03
CA VAL A 119 18.24 -27.50 -16.53
C VAL A 119 18.22 -28.89 -15.88
N LEU A 120 18.85 -29.88 -16.50
CA LEU A 120 18.80 -31.26 -16.05
C LEU A 120 19.68 -31.51 -14.81
N PHE A 121 20.89 -30.95 -14.77
CA PHE A 121 21.82 -31.17 -13.66
C PHE A 121 21.51 -30.34 -12.40
N ASN A 122 20.70 -29.31 -12.53
CA ASN A 122 20.18 -28.53 -11.38
C ASN A 122 18.65 -28.66 -11.30
N TRP A 123 18.17 -29.87 -11.44
CA TRP A 123 16.76 -30.24 -11.33
C TRP A 123 16.33 -30.29 -9.84
N PRO A 124 15.17 -29.76 -9.45
CA PRO A 124 14.14 -29.11 -10.30
C PRO A 124 14.30 -27.58 -10.44
N ASP A 125 15.24 -26.96 -9.73
CA ASP A 125 15.32 -25.49 -9.59
C ASP A 125 15.49 -24.76 -10.93
N SER A 126 16.39 -25.25 -11.78
CA SER A 126 16.60 -24.64 -13.09
C SER A 126 15.41 -24.87 -14.04
N PHE A 127 14.64 -25.93 -13.85
CA PHE A 127 13.38 -26.13 -14.58
C PHE A 127 12.33 -25.10 -14.14
N HIS A 128 12.22 -24.85 -12.84
CA HIS A 128 11.34 -23.78 -12.30
C HIS A 128 11.75 -22.40 -12.83
N GLN A 129 13.04 -22.08 -12.83
CA GLN A 129 13.55 -20.83 -13.39
C GLN A 129 13.20 -20.68 -14.89
N MET A 130 13.30 -21.75 -15.65
CA MET A 130 12.87 -21.78 -17.07
C MET A 130 11.36 -21.47 -17.18
N LEU A 131 10.52 -22.06 -16.33
CA LEU A 131 9.08 -21.81 -16.31
C LEU A 131 8.76 -20.36 -15.95
N ASP A 132 9.48 -19.76 -14.99
CA ASP A 132 9.35 -18.36 -14.62
C ASP A 132 9.71 -17.45 -15.81
N GLN A 133 10.79 -17.74 -16.52
CA GLN A 133 11.18 -16.97 -17.71
C GLN A 133 10.12 -17.06 -18.81
N ILE A 134 9.57 -18.26 -19.08
CA ILE A 134 8.48 -18.42 -20.05
C ILE A 134 7.26 -17.58 -19.64
N GLN A 135 6.92 -17.54 -18.34
CA GLN A 135 5.82 -16.71 -17.83
C GLN A 135 6.11 -15.23 -18.01
N LYS A 136 7.29 -14.73 -17.64
CA LYS A 136 7.71 -13.31 -17.79
C LYS A 136 7.58 -12.82 -19.22
N VAL A 137 8.07 -13.59 -20.18
CA VAL A 137 7.93 -13.25 -21.62
C VAL A 137 6.45 -13.18 -22.04
N SER A 138 5.58 -13.93 -21.38
CA SER A 138 4.15 -14.00 -21.68
C SER A 138 3.29 -13.05 -20.82
N GLU A 139 3.86 -12.30 -19.87
CA GLU A 139 3.12 -11.40 -18.96
C GLU A 139 2.33 -10.33 -19.69
N LYS A 140 2.82 -9.84 -20.82
CA LYS A 140 2.09 -8.89 -21.69
C LYS A 140 0.69 -9.39 -22.09
N LYS A 141 0.41 -10.70 -21.96
CA LYS A 141 -0.89 -11.29 -22.34
C LYS A 141 -1.92 -11.31 -21.20
N ASN A 142 -1.54 -10.96 -19.98
CA ASN A 142 -2.38 -10.89 -18.76
C ASN A 142 -3.57 -11.89 -18.75
N THR A 143 -3.29 -13.18 -18.85
CA THR A 143 -4.29 -14.25 -18.97
C THR A 143 -4.06 -15.37 -17.97
N ALA A 144 -5.15 -15.91 -17.39
CA ALA A 144 -5.14 -17.10 -16.54
C ALA A 144 -5.07 -18.43 -17.30
N ARG A 145 -5.02 -18.43 -18.63
CA ARG A 145 -4.97 -19.68 -19.42
C ARG A 145 -3.54 -20.19 -19.50
N LEU A 146 -3.28 -21.38 -18.91
CA LEU A 146 -1.98 -22.05 -18.93
C LEU A 146 -1.39 -22.16 -20.34
N GLY A 147 -2.18 -22.60 -21.31
CA GLY A 147 -1.70 -22.71 -22.70
C GLY A 147 -1.32 -21.39 -23.35
N LYS A 148 -1.82 -20.24 -22.87
CA LYS A 148 -1.38 -18.91 -23.35
C LYS A 148 -0.16 -18.39 -22.57
N ARG A 149 -0.06 -18.71 -21.28
CA ARG A 149 1.08 -18.31 -20.41
C ARG A 149 2.33 -19.09 -20.73
N PHE A 150 2.24 -20.41 -20.85
CA PHE A 150 3.36 -21.27 -21.18
C PHE A 150 3.48 -21.55 -22.69
N GLY A 151 2.52 -21.09 -23.49
CA GLY A 151 2.57 -21.16 -24.95
C GLY A 151 2.77 -22.55 -25.51
N LYS A 152 3.64 -22.66 -26.51
CA LYS A 152 3.96 -23.92 -27.15
C LYS A 152 4.62 -24.94 -26.21
N PHE A 153 5.34 -24.50 -25.18
CA PHE A 153 5.89 -25.41 -24.17
C PHE A 153 4.82 -26.27 -23.53
N TYR A 154 3.70 -25.65 -23.07
CA TYR A 154 2.56 -26.37 -22.52
C TYR A 154 1.95 -27.37 -23.51
N GLU A 155 1.89 -26.99 -24.78
CA GLU A 155 1.38 -27.86 -25.83
C GLU A 155 2.32 -29.05 -26.02
N TYR A 156 3.63 -28.85 -26.19
CA TYR A 156 4.63 -29.90 -26.31
C TYR A 156 4.66 -30.83 -25.13
N LEU A 157 4.59 -30.31 -23.92
CA LEU A 157 4.57 -31.08 -22.69
C LEU A 157 3.45 -32.13 -22.70
N TYR A 158 2.25 -31.76 -23.13
CA TYR A 158 1.08 -32.68 -23.12
C TYR A 158 0.81 -33.39 -24.45
N THR A 159 1.55 -33.11 -25.50
CA THR A 159 1.42 -33.83 -26.79
C THR A 159 2.56 -34.81 -27.02
N ASN A 160 3.81 -34.40 -26.74
CA ASN A 160 5.00 -35.18 -27.11
C ASN A 160 5.55 -36.00 -25.95
N TYR A 161 5.23 -35.67 -24.70
CA TYR A 161 5.79 -36.28 -23.49
C TYR A 161 4.71 -37.02 -22.68
N LYS A 162 3.84 -37.78 -23.34
CA LYS A 162 2.70 -38.46 -22.69
C LYS A 162 3.05 -39.79 -22.01
N GLY A 163 4.21 -40.37 -22.33
CA GLY A 163 4.61 -41.66 -21.80
C GLY A 163 4.94 -41.63 -20.29
N PRO A 164 4.83 -42.75 -19.59
CA PRO A 164 5.15 -42.85 -18.18
C PRO A 164 6.62 -42.48 -17.88
N GLU A 165 7.51 -42.66 -18.85
CA GLU A 165 8.93 -42.30 -18.79
C GLU A 165 9.18 -40.82 -18.61
N PHE A 166 8.22 -39.97 -19.00
CA PHE A 166 8.24 -38.51 -18.80
C PHE A 166 7.46 -38.06 -17.56
N GLY A 167 7.05 -38.99 -16.71
CA GLY A 167 6.25 -38.72 -15.52
C GLY A 167 6.90 -37.66 -14.60
N PHE A 168 8.23 -37.68 -14.47
CA PHE A 168 8.98 -36.72 -13.68
C PHE A 168 8.79 -35.26 -14.17
N LEU A 169 8.73 -35.06 -15.50
CA LEU A 169 8.57 -33.78 -16.12
C LEU A 169 7.15 -33.20 -15.87
N MET A 170 6.13 -34.08 -16.00
CA MET A 170 4.74 -33.73 -15.71
C MET A 170 4.53 -33.43 -14.24
N HIS A 171 5.08 -34.24 -13.38
CA HIS A 171 4.98 -34.10 -11.93
C HIS A 171 5.58 -32.77 -11.49
N GLU A 172 6.78 -32.45 -11.98
CA GLU A 172 7.45 -31.21 -11.59
C GLU A 172 6.80 -29.98 -12.17
N PHE A 173 6.22 -30.06 -13.36
CA PHE A 173 5.41 -28.96 -13.88
C PHE A 173 4.16 -28.71 -13.03
N GLU A 174 3.50 -29.77 -12.56
CA GLU A 174 2.35 -29.63 -11.67
C GLU A 174 2.74 -29.11 -10.27
N ASN A 175 3.88 -29.54 -9.71
CA ASN A 175 4.44 -29.01 -8.47
C ASN A 175 4.74 -27.50 -8.60
N TYR A 176 5.33 -27.10 -9.72
CA TYR A 176 5.55 -25.70 -10.01
C TYR A 176 4.23 -24.90 -10.04
N LEU A 177 3.19 -25.41 -10.69
CA LEU A 177 1.87 -24.78 -10.72
C LEU A 177 1.23 -24.69 -9.33
N GLU A 178 1.37 -25.73 -8.51
CA GLU A 178 0.83 -25.75 -7.15
C GLU A 178 1.39 -24.61 -6.29
N ASN A 179 2.70 -24.34 -6.42
CA ASN A 179 3.42 -23.36 -5.60
C ASN A 179 3.43 -21.93 -6.19
N ASN A 180 3.47 -21.81 -7.52
CA ASN A 180 3.73 -20.51 -8.17
C ASN A 180 2.54 -19.96 -8.98
N TRP A 181 1.51 -20.77 -9.25
CA TRP A 181 0.36 -20.36 -10.05
C TRP A 181 -0.73 -19.73 -9.20
N LYS A 182 -0.79 -18.40 -9.16
CA LYS A 182 -1.74 -17.62 -8.34
C LYS A 182 -3.13 -17.42 -8.97
N HIS A 183 -3.50 -18.26 -9.93
CA HIS A 183 -4.79 -18.15 -10.61
C HIS A 183 -5.56 -19.46 -10.55
N ALA A 184 -6.89 -19.38 -10.72
CA ALA A 184 -7.73 -20.57 -10.70
C ALA A 184 -7.38 -21.53 -11.85
N ILE A 185 -7.37 -22.81 -11.53
CA ILE A 185 -7.26 -23.90 -12.51
C ILE A 185 -8.65 -24.38 -12.87
N ALA A 186 -8.96 -24.39 -14.18
CA ALA A 186 -10.26 -24.81 -14.65
C ALA A 186 -10.44 -26.34 -14.46
N ALA A 187 -11.52 -26.77 -13.80
CA ALA A 187 -11.84 -28.19 -13.58
C ALA A 187 -11.90 -29.01 -14.89
N ARG A 188 -12.28 -28.36 -16.01
CA ARG A 188 -12.31 -28.97 -17.36
C ARG A 188 -10.95 -29.21 -18.00
N ASN A 189 -9.86 -28.75 -17.39
CA ASN A 189 -8.50 -28.96 -17.93
C ASN A 189 -8.01 -30.39 -17.64
N LYS A 190 -8.49 -31.34 -18.41
CA LYS A 190 -8.16 -32.76 -18.25
C LYS A 190 -6.68 -33.13 -18.49
N ARG A 191 -5.86 -32.16 -18.96
CA ARG A 191 -4.40 -32.38 -19.11
C ARG A 191 -3.71 -32.45 -17.75
N LEU A 192 -4.20 -31.73 -16.76
CA LEU A 192 -3.67 -31.73 -15.40
C LEU A 192 -4.25 -32.90 -14.58
N SER A 193 -3.50 -33.34 -13.59
CA SER A 193 -3.94 -34.37 -12.65
C SER A 193 -5.23 -33.96 -11.92
N ARG A 194 -5.99 -34.96 -11.46
CA ARG A 194 -7.18 -34.71 -10.63
C ARG A 194 -6.79 -34.03 -9.33
N ARG A 195 -5.65 -34.41 -8.74
CA ARG A 195 -5.10 -33.83 -7.50
C ARG A 195 -4.97 -32.31 -7.62
N LEU A 196 -4.26 -31.85 -8.64
CA LEU A 196 -4.03 -30.42 -8.84
C LEU A 196 -5.33 -29.65 -9.15
N ARG A 197 -6.22 -30.20 -9.97
CA ARG A 197 -7.49 -29.56 -10.33
C ARG A 197 -8.46 -29.38 -9.16
N SER A 198 -8.50 -30.33 -8.23
CA SER A 198 -9.38 -30.27 -7.05
C SER A 198 -8.72 -29.64 -5.83
N GLY A 199 -7.41 -29.76 -5.69
CA GLY A 199 -6.64 -29.31 -4.53
C GLY A 199 -6.00 -27.93 -4.69
N HIS A 200 -6.10 -27.28 -5.86
CA HIS A 200 -5.45 -26.00 -6.08
C HIS A 200 -5.94 -24.92 -5.09
N ILE A 201 -4.97 -24.26 -4.47
CA ILE A 201 -5.22 -23.32 -3.36
C ILE A 201 -5.80 -21.99 -3.81
N TRP A 202 -5.60 -21.58 -5.07
CA TRP A 202 -6.13 -20.31 -5.60
C TRP A 202 -7.50 -20.52 -6.25
N VAL A 203 -8.53 -19.95 -5.66
CA VAL A 203 -9.92 -20.08 -6.12
C VAL A 203 -10.53 -18.71 -6.46
N PRO A 204 -11.47 -18.64 -7.40
CA PRO A 204 -12.20 -17.40 -7.67
C PRO A 204 -12.98 -16.92 -6.44
N VAL A 205 -13.13 -15.58 -6.30
CA VAL A 205 -13.89 -14.95 -5.20
C VAL A 205 -15.28 -15.55 -5.03
N HIS A 206 -15.98 -15.87 -6.14
CA HIS A 206 -17.33 -16.46 -6.04
C HIS A 206 -17.34 -17.85 -5.41
N THR A 207 -16.29 -18.66 -5.64
CA THR A 207 -16.15 -19.98 -5.04
C THR A 207 -15.93 -19.84 -3.54
N MET A 208 -15.04 -18.95 -3.11
CA MET A 208 -14.81 -18.66 -1.70
C MET A 208 -16.08 -18.12 -1.02
N ALA A 209 -16.82 -17.24 -1.69
CA ALA A 209 -18.07 -16.71 -1.17
C ALA A 209 -19.12 -17.79 -0.91
N VAL A 210 -19.24 -18.76 -1.83
CA VAL A 210 -20.12 -19.93 -1.64
C VAL A 210 -19.63 -20.82 -0.51
N GLU A 211 -18.32 -21.15 -0.45
CA GLU A 211 -17.73 -21.98 0.59
C GLU A 211 -17.90 -21.40 2.01
N LEU A 212 -17.90 -20.07 2.14
CA LEU A 212 -18.06 -19.36 3.42
C LEU A 212 -19.51 -18.95 3.70
N ASN A 213 -20.42 -19.13 2.76
CA ASN A 213 -21.81 -18.65 2.82
C ASN A 213 -21.90 -17.13 3.09
N VAL A 214 -21.09 -16.35 2.36
CA VAL A 214 -21.03 -14.89 2.48
C VAL A 214 -21.25 -14.23 1.12
N SER A 215 -21.55 -12.92 1.12
CA SER A 215 -21.69 -12.17 -0.12
C SER A 215 -20.34 -11.93 -0.79
N ARG A 216 -20.29 -11.93 -2.13
CA ARG A 216 -19.09 -11.55 -2.88
C ARG A 216 -18.60 -10.13 -2.53
N LYS A 217 -19.54 -9.21 -2.28
CA LYS A 217 -19.22 -7.82 -1.92
C LYS A 217 -18.44 -7.74 -0.62
N ALA A 218 -18.77 -8.58 0.38
CA ALA A 218 -18.02 -8.62 1.63
C ALA A 218 -16.54 -9.01 1.41
N ILE A 219 -16.30 -10.05 0.60
CA ILE A 219 -14.93 -10.46 0.26
C ILE A 219 -14.22 -9.41 -0.61
N SER A 220 -14.92 -8.81 -1.59
CA SER A 220 -14.33 -7.74 -2.42
C SER A 220 -13.90 -6.54 -1.58
N SER A 221 -14.67 -6.17 -0.56
CA SER A 221 -14.29 -5.13 0.38
C SER A 221 -12.99 -5.45 1.14
N LEU A 222 -12.76 -6.72 1.54
CA LEU A 222 -11.51 -7.14 2.19
C LEU A 222 -10.30 -7.08 1.24
N ILE A 223 -10.53 -7.31 -0.05
CA ILE A 223 -9.48 -7.20 -1.08
C ILE A 223 -9.13 -5.74 -1.34
N GLU A 224 -10.14 -4.87 -1.45
CA GLU A 224 -9.95 -3.42 -1.69
C GLU A 224 -9.22 -2.73 -0.54
N THR A 225 -9.46 -3.18 0.69
CA THR A 225 -8.77 -2.68 1.89
C THR A 225 -7.40 -3.31 2.15
N GLY A 226 -6.99 -4.26 1.30
CA GLY A 226 -5.69 -4.94 1.42
C GLY A 226 -5.58 -5.89 2.62
N GLU A 227 -6.71 -6.32 3.21
CA GLU A 227 -6.73 -7.22 4.36
C GLU A 227 -6.47 -8.68 3.99
N ILE A 228 -6.70 -9.03 2.74
CA ILE A 228 -6.45 -10.36 2.19
C ILE A 228 -5.71 -10.26 0.86
N ASP A 229 -4.82 -11.22 0.63
CA ASP A 229 -4.09 -11.32 -0.62
C ASP A 229 -5.00 -11.82 -1.74
N SER A 230 -4.88 -11.18 -2.89
CA SER A 230 -5.62 -11.56 -4.08
C SER A 230 -4.74 -11.50 -5.32
N SER A 231 -5.11 -12.30 -6.31
CA SER A 231 -4.52 -12.25 -7.65
C SER A 231 -5.58 -11.84 -8.67
N ARG A 232 -5.26 -10.85 -9.50
CA ARG A 232 -6.17 -10.33 -10.52
C ARG A 232 -5.67 -10.70 -11.90
N VAL A 233 -6.57 -11.18 -12.75
CA VAL A 233 -6.25 -11.52 -14.13
C VAL A 233 -7.43 -11.25 -15.05
N ARG A 234 -7.17 -10.80 -16.27
CA ARG A 234 -8.21 -10.61 -17.28
C ARG A 234 -8.40 -11.88 -18.10
N THR A 235 -9.65 -12.24 -18.35
CA THR A 235 -10.00 -13.30 -19.31
C THR A 235 -9.79 -12.81 -20.74
N THR A 236 -9.82 -13.73 -21.71
CA THR A 236 -9.76 -13.35 -23.14
C THR A 236 -10.91 -12.49 -23.63
N MET A 237 -12.01 -12.46 -22.88
CA MET A 237 -13.17 -11.62 -23.14
C MET A 237 -13.13 -10.29 -22.35
N GLY A 238 -11.99 -9.92 -21.81
CA GLY A 238 -11.80 -8.68 -21.06
C GLY A 238 -12.35 -8.68 -19.63
N ARG A 239 -13.02 -9.75 -19.18
CA ARG A 239 -13.55 -9.85 -17.81
C ARG A 239 -12.40 -10.05 -16.81
N GLU A 240 -12.41 -9.29 -15.74
CA GLU A 240 -11.49 -9.50 -14.62
C GLU A 240 -11.96 -10.67 -13.76
N VAL A 241 -11.01 -11.57 -13.42
CA VAL A 241 -11.20 -12.65 -12.46
C VAL A 241 -10.26 -12.42 -11.32
N ILE A 242 -10.81 -12.33 -10.12
CA ILE A 242 -10.04 -12.19 -8.89
C ILE A 242 -10.02 -13.57 -8.21
N CYS A 243 -8.81 -14.01 -7.87
CA CYS A 243 -8.58 -15.26 -7.15
C CYS A 243 -8.00 -14.99 -5.76
N ILE A 244 -8.36 -15.83 -4.80
CA ILE A 244 -7.96 -15.77 -3.40
C ILE A 244 -7.34 -17.09 -3.01
N ASN A 245 -6.36 -17.04 -2.13
CA ASN A 245 -5.77 -18.23 -1.54
C ASN A 245 -6.73 -18.85 -0.52
N ARG A 246 -7.06 -20.14 -0.67
CA ARG A 246 -7.92 -20.90 0.25
C ARG A 246 -7.39 -20.96 1.68
N LEU A 247 -6.08 -20.86 1.88
CA LEU A 247 -5.49 -20.82 3.22
C LEU A 247 -5.95 -19.61 4.04
N GLN A 248 -6.43 -18.55 3.39
CA GLN A 248 -6.99 -17.37 4.06
C GLN A 248 -8.47 -17.54 4.50
N ARG A 249 -9.06 -18.73 4.31
CA ARG A 249 -10.48 -18.99 4.59
C ARG A 249 -10.90 -18.58 6.00
N GLU A 250 -10.17 -19.04 7.01
CA GLU A 250 -10.51 -18.72 8.42
C GLU A 250 -10.25 -17.25 8.75
N LEU A 251 -9.20 -16.66 8.19
CA LEU A 251 -8.96 -15.22 8.29
C LEU A 251 -10.13 -14.42 7.68
N ILE A 252 -10.59 -14.79 6.48
CA ILE A 252 -11.73 -14.12 5.83
C ILE A 252 -12.99 -14.25 6.68
N ARG A 253 -13.23 -15.45 7.25
CA ARG A 253 -14.38 -15.69 8.13
C ARG A 253 -14.31 -14.80 9.36
N SER A 254 -13.19 -14.74 10.06
CA SER A 254 -13.02 -13.93 11.27
C SER A 254 -13.18 -12.44 10.96
N LEU A 255 -12.59 -11.93 9.87
CA LEU A 255 -12.70 -10.55 9.45
C LEU A 255 -14.14 -10.15 9.10
N ILE A 256 -14.91 -11.04 8.46
CA ILE A 256 -16.32 -10.77 8.14
C ILE A 256 -17.19 -10.78 9.40
N LEU A 257 -16.95 -11.71 10.31
CA LEU A 257 -17.68 -11.81 11.58
C LEU A 257 -17.38 -10.64 12.53
N ASP A 258 -16.16 -10.09 12.46
CA ASP A 258 -15.78 -8.91 13.24
C ASP A 258 -16.40 -7.61 12.70
N ARG A 259 -17.00 -7.60 11.52
CA ARG A 259 -17.55 -6.38 10.92
C ARG A 259 -19.00 -6.15 11.30
N VAL A 260 -19.27 -4.93 11.76
CA VAL A 260 -20.61 -4.41 12.03
C VAL A 260 -20.84 -3.12 11.22
N ASP A 261 -22.09 -2.84 10.88
CA ASP A 261 -22.45 -1.58 10.25
C ASP A 261 -22.58 -0.46 11.29
N LEU A 262 -22.75 0.78 10.82
CA LEU A 262 -22.83 1.95 11.69
C LEU A 262 -23.99 1.87 12.68
N LYS A 263 -25.14 1.37 12.22
CA LYS A 263 -26.33 1.20 13.08
C LYS A 263 -26.08 0.21 14.20
N MET A 264 -25.56 -0.96 13.87
CA MET A 264 -25.19 -1.98 14.86
C MET A 264 -24.12 -1.48 15.82
N ALA A 265 -23.12 -0.74 15.35
CA ALA A 265 -22.10 -0.13 16.19
C ALA A 265 -22.73 0.90 17.16
N ALA A 266 -23.65 1.71 16.69
CA ALA A 266 -24.40 2.67 17.52
C ALA A 266 -25.23 1.95 18.58
N GLU A 267 -25.92 0.88 18.21
CA GLU A 267 -26.70 0.04 19.15
C GLU A 267 -25.78 -0.63 20.20
N MET A 268 -24.65 -1.19 19.79
CA MET A 268 -23.66 -1.80 20.71
C MET A 268 -23.11 -0.79 21.71
N LEU A 269 -22.74 0.40 21.24
CA LEU A 269 -22.20 1.45 22.10
C LEU A 269 -23.29 2.20 22.90
N GLY A 270 -24.57 1.98 22.60
CA GLY A 270 -25.68 2.74 23.22
C GLY A 270 -25.66 4.22 22.83
N LEU A 271 -25.21 4.55 21.61
CA LEU A 271 -25.01 5.92 21.11
C LEU A 271 -25.86 6.18 19.87
N GLN A 272 -25.99 7.44 19.49
CA GLN A 272 -26.48 7.82 18.16
C GLN A 272 -25.38 7.66 17.11
N GLU A 273 -25.73 7.37 15.85
CA GLU A 273 -24.79 7.18 14.75
C GLU A 273 -23.83 8.36 14.56
N ASN A 274 -24.32 9.59 14.70
CA ASN A 274 -23.49 10.80 14.62
C ASN A 274 -22.39 10.84 15.69
N ARG A 275 -22.63 10.30 16.89
CA ARG A 275 -21.63 10.20 17.95
C ARG A 275 -20.58 9.14 17.65
N VAL A 276 -20.95 8.05 17.00
CA VAL A 276 -20.00 7.04 16.49
C VAL A 276 -19.12 7.65 15.42
N CYS A 277 -19.68 8.47 14.50
CA CYS A 277 -18.90 9.20 13.51
C CYS A 277 -17.89 10.16 14.15
N GLN A 278 -18.27 10.88 15.22
CA GLN A 278 -17.35 11.74 15.98
C GLN A 278 -16.16 10.94 16.57
N LEU A 279 -16.41 9.75 17.12
CA LEU A 279 -15.34 8.88 17.62
C LEU A 279 -14.38 8.44 16.50
N TYR A 280 -14.92 8.17 15.32
CA TYR A 280 -14.11 7.86 14.14
C TYR A 280 -13.22 9.03 13.71
N GLU A 281 -13.78 10.25 13.62
CA GLU A 281 -13.05 11.46 13.22
C GLU A 281 -11.87 11.77 14.16
N HIS A 282 -11.99 11.35 15.42
CA HIS A 282 -10.92 11.49 16.42
C HIS A 282 -10.06 10.22 16.62
N HIS A 283 -10.11 9.28 15.67
CA HIS A 283 -9.30 8.05 15.66
C HIS A 283 -9.44 7.16 16.93
N LEU A 284 -10.59 7.20 17.59
CA LEU A 284 -10.85 6.41 18.80
C LEU A 284 -11.46 5.04 18.52
N LEU A 285 -11.93 4.84 17.31
CA LEU A 285 -12.37 3.54 16.83
C LEU A 285 -11.21 2.89 16.09
N GLY A 286 -11.07 1.59 16.25
CA GLY A 286 -10.07 0.81 15.51
C GLY A 286 -10.30 0.89 14.00
N LYS A 287 -10.13 -0.21 13.31
CA LYS A 287 -10.29 -0.21 11.85
C LYS A 287 -11.73 0.10 11.42
N VAL A 288 -11.91 1.20 10.72
CA VAL A 288 -13.20 1.66 10.15
C VAL A 288 -13.04 1.89 8.66
N ILE A 289 -14.02 1.44 7.87
CA ILE A 289 -14.09 1.65 6.43
C ILE A 289 -15.39 2.39 6.14
N ARG A 290 -15.28 3.57 5.50
CA ARG A 290 -16.44 4.38 5.17
C ARG A 290 -17.25 3.79 4.00
N ALA A 291 -18.51 4.18 3.91
CA ALA A 291 -19.39 3.78 2.82
C ALA A 291 -18.84 4.13 1.43
N LYS A 292 -18.15 5.25 1.29
CA LYS A 292 -17.54 5.70 0.03
C LYS A 292 -16.25 4.96 -0.33
N GLU A 293 -15.64 4.28 0.60
CA GLU A 293 -14.31 3.66 0.48
C GLU A 293 -14.38 2.15 0.19
N ASN A 294 -15.57 1.57 0.09
CA ASN A 294 -15.73 0.13 -0.14
C ASN A 294 -16.87 -0.22 -1.10
N ALA A 295 -16.77 -1.40 -1.73
CA ALA A 295 -17.74 -1.93 -2.67
C ALA A 295 -19.15 -2.18 -2.06
N SER A 296 -19.24 -2.28 -0.73
CA SER A 296 -20.53 -2.51 -0.06
C SER A 296 -21.40 -1.26 0.01
N GLY A 297 -20.80 -0.06 -0.10
CA GLY A 297 -21.47 1.22 0.06
C GLY A 297 -22.01 1.47 1.48
N ARG A 298 -21.45 0.77 2.51
CA ARG A 298 -21.85 0.88 3.92
C ARG A 298 -20.64 1.04 4.80
N TRP A 299 -20.83 1.69 5.93
CA TRP A 299 -19.82 1.72 6.98
C TRP A 299 -19.56 0.31 7.50
N GLN A 300 -18.29 0.01 7.75
CA GLN A 300 -17.85 -1.24 8.36
C GLN A 300 -16.88 -0.93 9.50
N LEU A 301 -17.26 -1.32 10.71
CA LEU A 301 -16.50 -1.11 11.94
C LEU A 301 -16.07 -2.46 12.51
N SER A 302 -14.94 -2.50 13.20
CA SER A 302 -14.48 -3.70 13.91
C SER A 302 -15.28 -3.88 15.20
N ARG A 303 -15.99 -4.98 15.33
CA ARG A 303 -16.73 -5.37 16.53
C ARG A 303 -15.79 -5.48 17.73
N SER A 304 -14.65 -6.13 17.56
CA SER A 304 -13.67 -6.32 18.65
C SER A 304 -13.14 -4.98 19.17
N SER A 305 -12.96 -3.98 18.31
CA SER A 305 -12.57 -2.62 18.74
C SER A 305 -13.66 -1.93 19.55
N LEU A 306 -14.93 -2.12 19.19
CA LEU A 306 -16.07 -1.58 19.99
C LEU A 306 -16.18 -2.27 21.34
N GLU A 307 -15.99 -3.59 21.38
CA GLU A 307 -16.00 -4.38 22.61
C GLU A 307 -14.88 -3.95 23.57
N GLN A 308 -13.69 -3.61 23.06
CA GLN A 308 -12.60 -3.05 23.88
C GLN A 308 -12.99 -1.74 24.57
N ILE A 309 -13.76 -0.90 23.91
CA ILE A 309 -14.28 0.33 24.52
C ILE A 309 -15.32 0.00 25.62
N LEU A 310 -16.19 -0.96 25.36
CA LEU A 310 -17.21 -1.37 26.31
C LEU A 310 -16.63 -2.03 27.58
N ILE A 311 -15.51 -2.73 27.46
CA ILE A 311 -14.78 -3.34 28.58
C ILE A 311 -14.38 -2.29 29.64
N LEU A 312 -14.14 -1.04 29.25
CA LEU A 312 -13.81 0.03 30.19
C LEU A 312 -14.89 0.26 31.28
N GLY A 313 -16.13 -0.12 31.00
CA GLY A 313 -17.25 -0.01 31.93
C GLY A 313 -17.81 -1.34 32.41
N ALA A 314 -17.26 -2.50 32.04
CA ALA A 314 -17.84 -3.81 32.26
C ALA A 314 -17.96 -4.20 33.76
N ASN A 315 -17.05 -3.69 34.59
CA ASN A 315 -16.98 -4.03 36.03
C ASN A 315 -17.49 -2.91 36.92
N LEU A 316 -18.21 -1.93 36.41
CA LEU A 316 -18.74 -0.84 37.19
C LEU A 316 -19.98 -1.30 37.98
N PRO A 317 -20.12 -0.89 39.24
CA PRO A 317 -21.30 -1.20 40.02
C PRO A 317 -22.54 -0.49 39.48
N GLU A 318 -23.70 -1.04 39.76
CA GLU A 318 -24.96 -0.32 39.52
C GLU A 318 -25.07 0.90 40.45
N ALA A 319 -25.64 1.97 39.93
CA ALA A 319 -25.80 3.20 40.71
C ALA A 319 -26.69 2.99 41.94
N ALA A 320 -26.19 3.34 43.10
CA ALA A 320 -27.03 3.55 44.29
C ALA A 320 -27.81 4.87 44.15
N SER A 321 -29.02 4.93 44.69
CA SER A 321 -29.93 6.06 44.51
C SER A 321 -29.51 7.40 45.15
N ASP A 322 -28.40 7.44 45.91
CA ASP A 322 -28.03 8.59 46.77
C ASP A 322 -26.78 9.37 46.37
N GLY A 323 -26.22 9.18 45.16
CA GLY A 323 -25.01 9.89 44.73
C GLY A 323 -25.29 11.12 43.86
N ASP A 324 -24.46 12.20 44.00
CA ASP A 324 -24.46 13.34 43.07
C ASP A 324 -23.84 12.91 41.74
N LEU A 325 -24.56 12.08 40.99
CA LEU A 325 -24.15 11.46 39.75
C LEU A 325 -24.74 12.17 38.53
N ILE A 326 -24.01 12.13 37.43
CA ILE A 326 -24.47 12.61 36.14
C ILE A 326 -24.24 11.54 35.07
N GLY A 327 -25.31 11.14 34.37
CA GLY A 327 -25.26 10.11 33.34
C GLY A 327 -24.69 10.63 32.01
N LEU A 328 -23.95 9.78 31.32
CA LEU A 328 -23.35 10.15 30.00
C LEU A 328 -24.44 10.53 28.99
N ARG A 329 -25.60 9.87 28.99
CA ARG A 329 -26.72 10.25 28.12
C ARG A 329 -27.14 11.71 28.32
N HIS A 330 -27.26 12.16 29.57
CA HIS A 330 -27.55 13.57 29.89
C HIS A 330 -26.44 14.49 29.43
N LEU A 331 -25.19 14.09 29.65
CA LEU A 331 -24.02 14.85 29.20
C LEU A 331 -23.95 15.00 27.68
N LEU A 332 -24.24 13.94 26.94
CA LEU A 332 -24.27 13.95 25.45
C LEU A 332 -25.36 14.86 24.89
N HIS A 333 -26.45 15.02 25.63
CA HIS A 333 -27.58 15.83 25.15
C HIS A 333 -27.43 17.32 25.50
N TYR A 334 -26.98 17.64 26.70
CA TYR A 334 -27.02 19.02 27.23
C TYR A 334 -25.65 19.69 27.38
N VAL A 335 -24.58 18.92 27.59
CA VAL A 335 -23.26 19.47 27.97
C VAL A 335 -22.21 19.29 26.88
N LEU A 336 -22.11 18.07 26.33
CA LEU A 336 -21.12 17.72 25.31
C LEU A 336 -21.67 18.02 23.91
N ASN A 337 -22.13 19.26 23.71
CA ASN A 337 -22.74 19.73 22.47
C ASN A 337 -21.71 20.02 21.37
N LYS A 338 -20.44 20.25 21.70
CA LYS A 338 -19.36 20.43 20.74
C LYS A 338 -18.83 19.07 20.25
N PRO A 339 -18.56 18.90 18.95
CA PRO A 339 -18.16 17.59 18.37
C PRO A 339 -16.95 16.95 19.04
N PHE A 340 -15.99 17.76 19.49
CA PHE A 340 -14.72 17.27 20.07
C PHE A 340 -14.80 16.92 21.55
N LEU A 341 -15.82 17.36 22.29
CA LEU A 341 -15.87 17.16 23.75
C LEU A 341 -16.13 15.71 24.13
N PHE A 342 -17.01 15.01 23.41
CA PHE A 342 -17.28 13.61 23.68
C PHE A 342 -16.07 12.70 23.36
N PRO A 343 -15.41 12.82 22.20
CA PRO A 343 -14.17 12.09 21.96
C PRO A 343 -13.08 12.37 23.00
N ARG A 344 -12.93 13.62 23.44
CA ARG A 344 -11.99 13.96 24.53
C ARG A 344 -12.34 13.32 25.84
N LEU A 345 -13.63 13.27 26.20
CA LEU A 345 -14.07 12.56 27.39
C LEU A 345 -13.68 11.08 27.33
N LEU A 346 -13.96 10.42 26.22
CA LEU A 346 -13.59 9.02 26.05
C LEU A 346 -12.07 8.81 26.10
N MET A 347 -11.28 9.70 25.49
CA MET A 347 -9.80 9.65 25.62
C MET A 347 -9.36 9.81 27.08
N SER A 348 -9.95 10.74 27.82
CA SER A 348 -9.63 10.93 29.23
C SER A 348 -10.02 9.73 30.09
N VAL A 349 -11.12 9.04 29.76
CA VAL A 349 -11.47 7.76 30.40
C VAL A 349 -10.44 6.69 30.09
N MET A 350 -10.02 6.56 28.82
CA MET A 350 -8.97 5.60 28.40
C MET A 350 -7.61 5.88 29.08
N LYS A 351 -7.29 7.14 29.32
CA LYS A 351 -6.08 7.58 30.05
C LYS A 351 -6.24 7.53 31.59
N LYS A 352 -7.43 7.19 32.09
CA LYS A 352 -7.76 7.18 33.53
C LYS A 352 -7.70 8.56 34.20
N GLU A 353 -7.82 9.65 33.44
CA GLU A 353 -7.86 11.03 33.97
C GLU A 353 -9.23 11.33 34.63
N ILE A 354 -10.30 10.75 34.10
CA ILE A 354 -11.64 10.75 34.66
C ILE A 354 -12.24 9.35 34.44
N LEU A 355 -12.89 8.79 35.44
CA LEU A 355 -13.47 7.45 35.33
C LEU A 355 -14.98 7.49 35.62
N PRO A 356 -15.79 6.73 34.90
CA PRO A 356 -17.15 6.44 35.30
C PRO A 356 -17.13 5.61 36.58
N ILE A 357 -18.02 5.89 37.51
CA ILE A 357 -18.04 5.23 38.81
C ILE A 357 -19.17 4.22 38.97
N SER A 358 -20.19 4.29 38.12
CA SER A 358 -21.31 3.37 38.12
C SER A 358 -22.01 3.33 36.75
N VAL A 359 -22.95 2.41 36.59
CA VAL A 359 -23.80 2.27 35.41
C VAL A 359 -25.29 2.37 35.78
N CYS A 360 -26.06 2.96 34.87
CA CYS A 360 -27.51 3.02 34.95
C CYS A 360 -28.16 1.79 34.32
N LYS A 361 -29.03 1.06 35.04
CA LYS A 361 -29.74 -0.13 34.51
C LYS A 361 -30.63 0.12 33.30
N GLN A 362 -31.15 1.33 33.15
CA GLN A 362 -32.10 1.68 32.10
C GLN A 362 -31.41 1.97 30.75
N GLU A 363 -30.11 2.15 30.75
CA GLU A 363 -29.32 2.50 29.56
C GLU A 363 -28.39 1.36 29.16
N ARG A 364 -27.88 1.41 27.94
CA ARG A 364 -26.98 0.39 27.40
C ARG A 364 -25.66 1.01 26.92
N GLY A 365 -24.61 0.20 26.92
CA GLY A 365 -23.31 0.59 26.41
C GLY A 365 -22.72 1.79 27.16
N LEU A 366 -22.12 2.71 26.44
CA LEU A 366 -21.51 3.92 27.03
C LEU A 366 -22.53 4.87 27.63
N SER A 367 -23.75 4.93 27.09
CA SER A 367 -24.82 5.79 27.64
C SER A 367 -25.19 5.42 29.07
N ALA A 368 -24.91 4.19 29.50
CA ALA A 368 -25.13 3.75 30.88
C ALA A 368 -24.10 4.33 31.86
N TRP A 369 -22.98 4.85 31.43
CA TRP A 369 -21.93 5.37 32.31
C TRP A 369 -22.40 6.57 33.12
N GLN A 370 -22.03 6.59 34.40
CA GLN A 370 -22.29 7.69 35.31
C GLN A 370 -21.00 8.19 35.95
N PHE A 371 -20.88 9.50 35.99
CA PHE A 371 -19.73 10.21 36.54
C PHE A 371 -20.15 10.96 37.82
N GLU A 372 -19.21 11.16 38.71
CA GLU A 372 -19.40 12.12 39.79
C GLU A 372 -19.48 13.55 39.21
N ARG A 373 -20.53 14.26 39.57
CA ARG A 373 -20.84 15.59 39.01
C ARG A 373 -19.72 16.61 39.24
N SER A 374 -19.13 16.59 40.43
CA SER A 374 -18.06 17.48 40.83
C SER A 374 -16.79 17.24 39.96
N HIS A 375 -16.38 15.97 39.82
CA HIS A 375 -15.22 15.55 39.01
C HIS A 375 -15.44 15.87 37.53
N PHE A 376 -16.61 15.57 36.99
CA PHE A 376 -16.93 15.90 35.60
C PHE A 376 -16.89 17.41 35.34
N LYS A 377 -17.48 18.22 36.27
CA LYS A 377 -17.49 19.68 36.14
C LYS A 377 -16.07 20.25 36.13
N HIS A 378 -15.18 19.76 36.98
CA HIS A 378 -13.78 20.15 37.01
C HIS A 378 -13.09 19.80 35.71
N TRP A 379 -13.18 18.53 35.26
CA TRP A 379 -12.66 18.08 34.00
C TRP A 379 -13.17 18.92 32.81
N HIS A 380 -14.49 19.17 32.76
CA HIS A 380 -15.09 19.95 31.66
C HIS A 380 -14.56 21.38 31.59
N ILE A 381 -14.38 22.05 32.72
CA ILE A 381 -13.79 23.38 32.81
C ILE A 381 -12.33 23.35 32.31
N GLU A 382 -11.57 22.34 32.69
CA GLU A 382 -10.18 22.20 32.25
C GLU A 382 -10.07 21.93 30.76
N GLN A 383 -10.96 21.11 30.19
CA GLN A 383 -10.98 20.88 28.72
C GLN A 383 -11.29 22.17 27.96
N LEU A 384 -12.15 23.01 28.47
CA LEU A 384 -12.45 24.31 27.87
C LEU A 384 -11.30 25.31 28.05
N LYS A 385 -10.52 25.20 29.14
CA LYS A 385 -9.30 26.03 29.37
C LYS A 385 -8.07 25.48 28.60
N GLY A 386 -7.90 24.16 28.55
CA GLY A 386 -6.73 23.50 27.98
C GLY A 386 -6.59 23.64 26.46
N SER A 387 -7.69 23.84 25.74
CA SER A 387 -7.66 24.18 24.31
C SER A 387 -7.06 25.55 24.00
N ARG A 388 -6.76 26.34 25.03
CA ARG A 388 -6.39 27.75 24.90
C ARG A 388 -4.99 28.11 25.44
N LYS A 389 -4.08 27.15 25.65
CA LYS A 389 -2.71 27.47 26.09
C LYS A 389 -2.05 28.44 25.12
N GLY A 390 -2.05 29.75 25.49
CA GLY A 390 -1.38 30.79 24.72
C GLY A 390 -2.15 31.36 23.52
N ALA A 391 -3.43 31.00 23.36
CA ALA A 391 -4.29 31.55 22.31
C ALA A 391 -5.54 32.23 22.91
N PHE A 392 -5.93 33.33 22.30
CA PHE A 392 -7.05 34.20 22.70
C PHE A 392 -8.17 34.06 21.66
N THR A 393 -9.42 34.07 22.11
CA THR A 393 -10.55 34.40 21.23
C THR A 393 -10.45 35.84 20.76
N ILE A 394 -11.12 36.19 19.65
CA ILE A 394 -11.11 37.61 19.16
C ILE A 394 -11.59 38.60 20.24
N PRO A 395 -12.64 38.34 21.04
CA PRO A 395 -12.99 39.20 22.16
C PRO A 395 -11.93 39.33 23.27
N GLU A 396 -11.21 38.24 23.57
CA GLU A 396 -10.11 38.26 24.54
C GLU A 396 -8.88 39.02 23.98
N ALA A 397 -8.57 38.85 22.69
CA ALA A 397 -7.56 39.61 21.98
C ALA A 397 -7.89 41.14 21.98
N ALA A 398 -9.16 41.51 21.82
CA ALA A 398 -9.62 42.87 21.93
C ALA A 398 -9.34 43.47 23.32
N LYS A 399 -9.62 42.70 24.41
CA LYS A 399 -9.27 43.11 25.77
C LYS A 399 -7.78 43.29 25.98
N TYR A 400 -6.98 42.38 25.47
CA TYR A 400 -5.51 42.44 25.54
C TYR A 400 -4.94 43.67 24.82
N LEU A 401 -5.49 44.03 23.66
CA LEU A 401 -5.11 45.21 22.87
C LEU A 401 -5.77 46.50 23.39
N LYS A 402 -6.67 46.43 24.37
CA LYS A 402 -7.47 47.54 24.90
C LYS A 402 -8.28 48.25 23.81
N ILE A 403 -8.88 47.50 22.90
CA ILE A 403 -9.70 48.00 21.79
C ILE A 403 -11.12 47.40 21.88
N LYS A 404 -12.06 47.98 21.13
CA LYS A 404 -13.42 47.43 21.00
C LYS A 404 -13.39 46.10 20.20
N GLN A 405 -14.28 45.17 20.53
CA GLN A 405 -14.35 43.87 19.85
C GLN A 405 -14.52 44.00 18.33
N GLU A 406 -15.34 44.94 17.88
CA GLU A 406 -15.58 45.16 16.45
C GLU A 406 -14.30 45.53 15.71
N VAL A 407 -13.40 46.33 16.35
CA VAL A 407 -12.07 46.64 15.78
C VAL A 407 -11.21 45.38 15.68
N ALA A 408 -11.21 44.53 16.70
CA ALA A 408 -10.46 43.26 16.66
C ALA A 408 -10.96 42.32 15.56
N TYR A 409 -12.29 42.22 15.39
CA TYR A 409 -12.87 41.44 14.28
C TYR A 409 -12.44 41.99 12.90
N HIS A 410 -12.44 43.33 12.75
CA HIS A 410 -11.97 43.96 11.53
C HIS A 410 -10.49 43.66 11.26
N LEU A 411 -9.62 43.81 12.27
CA LEU A 411 -8.19 43.54 12.14
C LEU A 411 -7.85 42.11 11.79
N VAL A 412 -8.61 41.14 12.32
CA VAL A 412 -8.49 39.70 11.96
C VAL A 412 -9.05 39.45 10.54
N GLY A 413 -10.18 40.08 10.20
CA GLY A 413 -10.81 39.93 8.89
C GLY A 413 -9.96 40.53 7.75
N SER A 414 -9.30 41.66 8.01
CA SER A 414 -8.39 42.33 7.06
C SER A 414 -6.95 41.78 7.07
N GLY A 415 -6.67 40.76 7.89
CA GLY A 415 -5.38 40.05 7.91
C GLY A 415 -4.25 40.79 8.66
N TYR A 416 -4.53 41.92 9.34
CA TYR A 416 -3.53 42.62 10.16
C TYR A 416 -3.14 41.82 11.41
N ILE A 417 -4.08 41.04 11.95
CA ILE A 417 -3.83 40.09 13.01
C ILE A 417 -4.05 38.68 12.44
N LYS A 418 -2.99 37.88 12.39
CA LYS A 418 -3.09 36.48 11.96
C LYS A 418 -3.87 35.68 12.99
N CYS A 419 -4.80 34.84 12.51
CA CYS A 419 -5.52 33.89 13.34
C CYS A 419 -5.26 32.45 12.87
N VAL A 420 -5.36 31.53 13.81
CA VAL A 420 -5.30 30.09 13.55
C VAL A 420 -6.71 29.55 13.76
N MET A 421 -7.17 28.70 12.86
CA MET A 421 -8.42 27.96 13.07
C MET A 421 -8.12 26.79 14.01
N GLU A 422 -8.85 26.72 15.11
CA GLU A 422 -8.81 25.53 15.96
C GLU A 422 -9.52 24.40 15.24
N GLU A 423 -8.81 23.29 14.95
CA GLU A 423 -9.33 22.18 14.15
C GLU A 423 -10.60 21.57 14.75
N ASP A 424 -10.69 21.54 16.08
CA ASP A 424 -11.80 20.90 16.82
C ASP A 424 -13.05 21.79 16.98
N SER A 425 -12.95 23.11 16.90
CA SER A 425 -14.06 24.02 17.26
C SER A 425 -14.44 25.01 16.17
N GLN A 426 -13.71 25.05 15.05
CA GLN A 426 -13.80 26.08 14.00
C GLN A 426 -13.71 27.52 14.55
N LEU A 427 -13.21 27.71 15.77
CA LEU A 427 -13.01 29.01 16.37
C LEU A 427 -11.72 29.63 15.79
N ARG A 428 -11.82 30.92 15.47
CA ARG A 428 -10.65 31.71 15.13
C ARG A 428 -9.93 32.11 16.42
N LEU A 429 -8.71 31.61 16.60
CA LEU A 429 -7.87 31.94 17.75
C LEU A 429 -6.69 32.78 17.33
N VAL A 430 -6.30 33.73 18.18
CA VAL A 430 -5.15 34.61 17.99
C VAL A 430 -4.10 34.24 19.04
N THR A 431 -2.90 33.88 18.62
CA THR A 431 -1.81 33.59 19.55
C THR A 431 -1.21 34.83 20.15
N LEU A 432 -0.59 34.72 21.32
CA LEU A 432 0.13 35.84 21.95
C LEU A 432 1.20 36.40 20.99
N SER A 433 1.93 35.54 20.31
CA SER A 433 2.92 35.95 19.31
C SER A 433 2.31 36.81 18.20
N ASN A 434 1.12 36.46 17.69
CA ASN A 434 0.44 37.25 16.65
C ASN A 434 0.00 38.63 17.16
N LEU A 435 -0.38 38.72 18.45
CA LEU A 435 -0.71 40.01 19.08
C LEU A 435 0.52 40.90 19.30
N GLU A 436 1.63 40.29 19.69
CA GLU A 436 2.91 40.99 19.85
C GLU A 436 3.47 41.41 18.49
N ASP A 437 3.38 40.60 17.46
CA ASP A 437 3.76 40.97 16.10
C ASP A 437 2.91 42.11 15.56
N PHE A 438 1.60 42.12 15.86
CA PHE A 438 0.75 43.24 15.54
C PHE A 438 1.24 44.51 16.22
N LYS A 439 1.49 44.50 17.54
CA LYS A 439 2.02 45.68 18.28
C LYS A 439 3.39 46.14 17.77
N ARG A 440 4.21 45.21 17.31
CA ARG A 440 5.55 45.52 16.75
C ARG A 440 5.45 46.22 15.41
N ASN A 441 4.53 45.77 14.56
CA ASN A 441 4.45 46.25 13.19
C ASN A 441 3.48 47.41 12.99
N TYR A 442 2.51 47.63 13.91
CA TYR A 442 1.44 48.58 13.76
C TYR A 442 1.20 49.39 15.02
N VAL A 443 0.63 50.57 14.83
CA VAL A 443 0.29 51.50 15.92
C VAL A 443 -1.02 52.20 15.63
N PHE A 444 -1.82 52.43 16.66
CA PHE A 444 -3.06 53.18 16.54
C PHE A 444 -2.80 54.68 16.49
N GLY A 445 -3.50 55.42 15.62
CA GLY A 445 -3.39 56.87 15.53
C GLY A 445 -3.71 57.58 16.86
N VAL A 446 -4.65 57.02 17.66
CA VAL A 446 -4.94 57.54 19.02
C VAL A 446 -3.75 57.40 19.97
N GLU A 447 -2.93 56.37 19.80
CA GLU A 447 -1.72 56.17 20.63
C GLU A 447 -0.65 57.20 20.26
N LEU A 448 -0.44 57.45 18.96
CA LEU A 448 0.48 58.47 18.46
C LEU A 448 0.03 59.89 18.84
N SER A 449 -1.26 60.19 18.74
CA SER A 449 -1.79 61.49 19.11
C SER A 449 -1.62 61.81 20.58
N LYS A 450 -1.73 60.81 21.45
CA LYS A 450 -1.44 60.96 22.89
C LYS A 450 0.04 61.19 23.16
N GLN A 451 0.95 60.58 22.41
CA GLN A 451 2.40 60.80 22.55
C GLN A 451 2.81 62.24 22.25
N LEU A 452 2.14 62.90 21.29
CA LEU A 452 2.40 64.25 20.89
C LEU A 452 1.48 65.28 21.58
N SER A 453 0.56 64.78 22.43
CA SER A 453 -0.42 65.64 23.11
C SER A 453 -1.29 66.50 22.15
N ILE A 454 -1.61 65.96 20.96
CA ILE A 454 -2.42 66.63 19.94
C ILE A 454 -3.70 65.84 19.66
N SER A 455 -4.65 66.48 18.96
CA SER A 455 -5.88 65.77 18.56
C SER A 455 -5.59 64.69 17.46
N PRO A 456 -6.34 63.61 17.42
CA PRO A 456 -6.17 62.59 16.37
C PRO A 456 -6.35 63.15 14.95
N LYS A 457 -7.26 64.16 14.77
CA LYS A 457 -7.47 64.83 13.48
C LYS A 457 -6.24 65.58 13.04
N HIS A 458 -5.69 66.39 13.95
CA HIS A 458 -4.49 67.18 13.68
C HIS A 458 -3.26 66.26 13.41
N LEU A 459 -3.15 65.10 14.09
CA LEU A 459 -2.11 64.14 13.80
C LEU A 459 -2.20 63.62 12.36
N CYS A 460 -3.42 63.28 11.88
CA CYS A 460 -3.61 62.82 10.51
C CYS A 460 -3.16 63.86 9.49
N GLU A 461 -3.58 65.09 9.67
CA GLU A 461 -3.19 66.25 8.80
C GLU A 461 -1.67 66.43 8.75
N LEU A 462 -0.99 66.32 9.89
CA LEU A 462 0.47 66.48 9.99
C LEU A 462 1.21 65.26 9.32
N LEU A 463 0.71 64.04 9.49
CA LEU A 463 1.31 62.85 8.89
C LEU A 463 1.07 62.80 7.36
N GLU A 464 -0.12 63.20 6.91
CA GLU A 464 -0.43 63.32 5.48
C GLU A 464 0.46 64.39 4.80
N HIS A 465 0.75 65.50 5.46
CA HIS A 465 1.68 66.52 4.97
C HIS A 465 3.11 65.96 4.81
N ASN A 466 3.48 64.97 5.61
CA ASN A 466 4.75 64.25 5.53
C ASN A 466 4.69 63.01 4.63
N ASN A 467 3.64 62.84 3.80
CA ASN A 467 3.40 61.71 2.92
C ASN A 467 3.29 60.35 3.65
N ILE A 468 2.80 60.36 4.89
CA ILE A 468 2.56 59.14 5.69
C ILE A 468 1.06 58.92 5.81
N TRP A 469 0.59 57.86 5.15
CA TRP A 469 -0.82 57.53 5.06
C TRP A 469 -1.16 56.37 6.00
N PRO A 470 -2.38 56.39 6.59
CA PRO A 470 -2.86 55.25 7.39
C PRO A 470 -3.08 54.00 6.51
N ILE A 471 -2.82 52.85 7.06
CA ILE A 471 -3.05 51.56 6.39
C ILE A 471 -4.46 51.00 6.63
N SER A 472 -5.14 51.44 7.69
CA SER A 472 -6.52 51.13 8.02
C SER A 472 -7.19 52.35 8.64
N GLY A 473 -8.49 52.51 8.38
CA GLY A 473 -9.30 53.60 8.90
C GLY A 473 -10.55 53.85 8.07
N HIS A 474 -11.40 54.79 8.51
CA HIS A 474 -12.71 55.03 7.90
C HIS A 474 -12.67 55.33 6.40
N GLY A 475 -11.63 56.06 5.96
CA GLY A 475 -11.43 56.40 4.53
C GLY A 475 -10.56 55.44 3.75
N VAL A 476 -10.04 54.37 4.36
CA VAL A 476 -9.09 53.42 3.73
C VAL A 476 -9.75 52.07 3.46
N ASP A 477 -10.23 51.43 4.51
CA ASP A 477 -10.81 50.05 4.47
C ASP A 477 -12.07 49.92 5.32
N GLY A 478 -12.67 51.03 5.75
CA GLY A 478 -13.84 51.05 6.61
C GLY A 478 -13.56 50.76 8.08
N GLY A 479 -12.31 50.65 8.47
CA GLY A 479 -11.89 50.43 9.86
C GLY A 479 -12.31 51.57 10.76
N ARG A 480 -12.78 51.29 11.99
CA ARG A 480 -13.24 52.31 12.95
C ARG A 480 -12.10 53.04 13.67
N GLN A 481 -10.87 52.55 13.54
CA GLN A 481 -9.69 53.17 14.11
C GLN A 481 -8.62 53.35 13.05
N ILE A 482 -7.93 54.46 13.11
CA ILE A 482 -6.82 54.77 12.22
C ILE A 482 -5.58 54.05 12.71
N ILE A 483 -4.91 53.34 11.79
CA ILE A 483 -3.73 52.55 12.09
C ILE A 483 -2.62 52.89 11.12
N TYR A 484 -1.43 53.02 11.64
CA TYR A 484 -0.21 53.27 10.87
C TYR A 484 0.76 52.10 11.01
N ARG A 485 1.61 51.93 10.01
CA ARG A 485 2.69 50.95 10.07
C ARG A 485 3.86 51.55 10.84
N ARG A 486 4.45 50.78 11.76
CA ARG A 486 5.67 51.17 12.48
C ARG A 486 6.88 50.96 11.59
N ASP A 487 7.21 51.89 10.75
CA ASP A 487 8.40 51.93 9.91
C ASP A 487 9.34 53.10 10.27
N LEU A 488 10.50 53.12 9.64
CA LEU A 488 11.51 54.14 9.89
C LEU A 488 11.03 55.54 9.48
N VAL A 489 10.13 55.64 8.51
CA VAL A 489 9.58 56.92 8.03
C VAL A 489 8.68 57.53 9.09
N LEU A 490 7.76 56.70 9.64
CA LEU A 490 6.90 57.15 10.74
C LEU A 490 7.72 57.52 11.99
N GLN A 491 8.74 56.73 12.35
CA GLN A 491 9.59 56.99 13.51
C GLN A 491 10.33 58.36 13.37
N ARG A 492 10.87 58.65 12.18
CA ARG A 492 11.51 59.92 11.89
C ARG A 492 10.53 61.06 11.99
N ALA A 493 9.38 60.98 11.30
CA ALA A 493 8.35 62.01 11.35
C ALA A 493 7.84 62.27 12.77
N MET A 494 7.65 61.21 13.58
CA MET A 494 7.23 61.38 14.99
C MET A 494 8.29 62.07 15.85
N LYS A 495 9.57 61.84 15.56
CA LYS A 495 10.67 62.53 16.23
C LYS A 495 10.70 64.05 15.85
N ASP A 496 10.65 64.34 14.56
CA ASP A 496 10.67 65.66 14.03
C ASP A 496 9.44 66.48 14.52
N LEU A 497 8.25 65.92 14.54
CA LEU A 497 7.04 66.54 15.08
C LEU A 497 7.09 66.74 16.60
N GLY A 498 7.75 65.85 17.36
CA GLY A 498 7.97 65.98 18.80
C GLY A 498 8.94 67.15 19.15
N GLU A 499 9.89 67.46 18.28
CA GLU A 499 10.81 68.60 18.42
C GLU A 499 10.13 69.93 18.07
N ILE A 500 9.10 69.90 17.18
CA ILE A 500 8.40 71.12 16.73
C ILE A 500 7.24 71.51 17.65
N ILE A 501 6.61 70.52 18.32
CA ILE A 501 5.46 70.79 19.20
C ILE A 501 5.95 70.91 20.64
N PRO A 502 5.90 72.10 21.21
CA PRO A 502 6.32 72.36 22.61
C PRO A 502 5.38 71.59 23.55
N VAL A 503 5.98 70.76 24.45
CA VAL A 503 5.26 70.10 25.54
C VAL A 503 4.58 71.16 26.37
N ARG A 504 3.24 71.32 26.26
CA ARG A 504 2.47 72.06 27.22
C ARG A 504 2.45 71.27 28.53
N ASN A 505 3.19 71.80 29.51
CA ASN A 505 3.13 71.39 30.92
C ASN A 505 1.71 71.52 31.51
#